data_e72c02986d5be1836cc07630d331c0ac
#
_entry.id   e72c02986d5be1836cc07630d331c0ac
#
_cell.length_a   1.000
_cell.length_b   1.000
_cell.length_c   1.000
_cell.angle_alpha   90.00
_cell.angle_beta   90.00
_cell.angle_gamma   90.00
#
_symmetry.space_group_name_H-M   'P 1'
#
loop_
_entity.id
_entity.type
_entity.pdbx_description
1 polymer ?
#
loop_
_entity_poly.entity_id
_entity_poly.type
_entity_poly.pdbx_seq_one_letter_code
_entity_poly.pdbx_strand_id
1 'polypeptide(L)'
;LSQGRLRTAGGETLIADEIVWATHAGAATWLRDTGLALDAAGFVLVRDTLQTVDDPLVFAAGDCAAMVDHRLEKAGVFAVREGRPLADNLRRSLLQRPLRSYRPQRRWLALISTGDRHAVASRGMMFARGAWVWSWKDWIDRRFMTRFGELPEMPPPAGGQATTLDLDESEAGQAISAAGTRCGGCGAKVGATVLAQALAAL
;
A
#
# COMPACT_ATOMS: atom_id res chain seq x y z
N LEU A 1 11.24 -28.67 -5.64
CA LEU A 1 11.56 -28.08 -6.95
C LEU A 1 12.98 -28.43 -7.30
N SER A 2 13.21 -29.34 -8.19
CA SER A 2 14.54 -29.62 -8.70
C SER A 2 14.50 -29.53 -10.23
N GLN A 3 15.33 -28.65 -10.78
CA GLN A 3 15.66 -28.58 -12.21
C GLN A 3 14.44 -28.46 -13.16
N GLY A 4 13.63 -27.41 -13.01
CA GLY A 4 12.54 -27.13 -13.95
C GLY A 4 11.37 -28.13 -13.92
N ARG A 5 11.25 -28.94 -12.87
CA ARG A 5 10.16 -29.91 -12.70
C ARG A 5 9.22 -29.53 -11.58
N LEU A 6 7.95 -29.36 -11.90
CA LEU A 6 6.86 -29.17 -10.94
C LEU A 6 6.08 -30.49 -10.81
N ARG A 7 5.97 -31.02 -9.61
CA ARG A 7 5.11 -32.15 -9.31
C ARG A 7 3.82 -31.67 -8.65
N THR A 8 2.69 -32.03 -9.22
CA THR A 8 1.36 -31.71 -8.66
C THR A 8 1.03 -32.66 -7.50
N ALA A 9 0.06 -32.29 -6.66
CA ALA A 9 -0.45 -33.17 -5.60
C ALA A 9 -1.07 -34.45 -6.16
N GLY A 10 -1.56 -34.45 -7.40
CA GLY A 10 -2.04 -35.63 -8.12
C GLY A 10 -0.94 -36.54 -8.68
N GLY A 11 0.33 -36.19 -8.48
CA GLY A 11 1.48 -36.97 -8.91
C GLY A 11 1.98 -36.69 -10.34
N GLU A 12 1.32 -35.82 -11.08
CA GLU A 12 1.76 -35.40 -12.41
C GLU A 12 3.04 -34.57 -12.33
N THR A 13 3.92 -34.76 -13.30
CA THR A 13 5.15 -33.98 -13.42
C THR A 13 5.07 -33.11 -14.65
N LEU A 14 5.13 -31.77 -14.42
CA LEU A 14 5.22 -30.76 -15.45
C LEU A 14 6.68 -30.35 -15.61
N ILE A 15 7.14 -30.25 -16.83
CA ILE A 15 8.47 -29.72 -17.18
C ILE A 15 8.25 -28.30 -17.70
N ALA A 16 8.96 -27.33 -17.13
CA ALA A 16 8.92 -25.95 -17.54
C ALA A 16 10.32 -25.33 -17.44
N ASP A 17 10.67 -24.48 -18.38
CA ASP A 17 11.95 -23.75 -18.38
C ASP A 17 11.97 -22.74 -17.23
N GLU A 18 10.82 -22.07 -17.00
CA GLU A 18 10.62 -21.12 -15.91
C GLU A 18 9.29 -21.39 -15.18
N ILE A 19 9.29 -21.22 -13.87
CA ILE A 19 8.11 -21.37 -13.01
C ILE A 19 7.89 -20.05 -12.25
N VAL A 20 6.79 -19.38 -12.57
CA VAL A 20 6.35 -18.17 -11.87
C VAL A 20 5.29 -18.53 -10.83
N TRP A 21 5.55 -18.19 -9.57
CA TRP A 21 4.61 -18.38 -8.49
C TRP A 21 3.77 -17.12 -8.27
N ALA A 22 2.47 -17.23 -8.52
CA ALA A 22 1.48 -16.18 -8.25
C ALA A 22 0.51 -16.68 -7.18
N THR A 23 0.98 -16.76 -5.95
CA THR A 23 0.22 -17.24 -4.79
C THR A 23 -0.35 -16.09 -3.97
N HIS A 24 -0.95 -16.39 -2.81
CA HIS A 24 -1.45 -15.37 -1.89
C HIS A 24 -0.32 -14.43 -1.43
N ALA A 25 -0.71 -13.19 -1.07
CA ALA A 25 0.22 -12.24 -0.48
C ALA A 25 0.83 -12.83 0.81
N GLY A 26 2.15 -12.81 0.90
CA GLY A 26 2.90 -13.15 2.10
C GLY A 26 3.40 -11.90 2.79
N ALA A 27 3.48 -11.94 4.12
CA ALA A 27 4.07 -10.86 4.87
C ALA A 27 5.59 -10.78 4.60
N ALA A 28 6.11 -9.56 4.52
CA ALA A 28 7.54 -9.34 4.37
C ALA A 28 8.28 -9.88 5.61
N THR A 29 9.36 -10.63 5.39
CA THR A 29 10.09 -11.32 6.48
C THR A 29 10.66 -10.36 7.52
N TRP A 30 11.09 -9.16 7.11
CA TRP A 30 11.66 -8.14 7.99
C TRP A 30 10.66 -7.63 9.05
N LEU A 31 9.34 -7.81 8.85
CA LEU A 31 8.34 -7.42 9.84
C LEU A 31 8.53 -8.17 11.17
N ARG A 32 9.10 -9.38 11.14
CA ARG A 32 9.40 -10.17 12.34
C ARG A 32 10.47 -9.55 13.22
N ASP A 33 11.32 -8.71 12.64
CA ASP A 33 12.44 -8.08 13.33
C ASP A 33 12.07 -6.69 13.89
N THR A 34 10.82 -6.24 13.67
CA THR A 34 10.36 -4.92 14.13
C THR A 34 9.96 -4.86 15.59
N GLY A 35 9.70 -6.01 16.22
CA GLY A 35 9.12 -6.09 17.57
C GLY A 35 7.62 -5.79 17.63
N LEU A 36 6.97 -5.48 16.50
CA LEU A 36 5.52 -5.26 16.45
C LEU A 36 4.76 -6.58 16.58
N ALA A 37 3.56 -6.53 17.16
CA ALA A 37 2.66 -7.66 17.20
C ALA A 37 2.20 -8.05 15.79
N LEU A 38 2.39 -9.32 15.44
CA LEU A 38 2.04 -9.88 14.15
C LEU A 38 0.96 -10.96 14.31
N ASP A 39 0.17 -11.16 13.27
CA ASP A 39 -0.70 -12.33 13.18
C ASP A 39 0.09 -13.62 12.85
N ALA A 40 -0.59 -14.76 12.82
CA ALA A 40 0.03 -16.06 12.53
C ALA A 40 0.67 -16.13 11.13
N ALA A 41 0.27 -15.28 10.20
CA ALA A 41 0.81 -15.18 8.85
C ALA A 41 1.95 -14.14 8.74
N GLY A 42 2.25 -13.40 9.83
CA GLY A 42 3.32 -12.42 9.90
C GLY A 42 2.93 -10.99 9.51
N PHE A 43 1.63 -10.69 9.39
CA PHE A 43 1.14 -9.34 9.13
C PHE A 43 0.99 -8.55 10.42
N VAL A 44 1.24 -7.24 10.36
CA VAL A 44 1.16 -6.34 11.51
C VAL A 44 -0.28 -6.24 12.03
N LEU A 45 -0.48 -6.55 13.30
CA LEU A 45 -1.79 -6.43 13.95
C LEU A 45 -2.15 -4.97 14.19
N VAL A 46 -3.30 -4.55 13.67
CA VAL A 46 -3.82 -3.18 13.82
C VAL A 46 -5.24 -3.17 14.38
N ARG A 47 -5.55 -2.12 15.13
CA ARG A 47 -6.89 -1.81 15.61
C ARG A 47 -7.75 -1.25 14.47
N ASP A 48 -9.01 -1.01 14.74
CA ASP A 48 -9.93 -0.32 13.81
C ASP A 48 -9.49 1.12 13.45
N THR A 49 -8.62 1.73 14.24
CA THR A 49 -7.97 3.02 13.97
C THR A 49 -6.78 2.92 13.03
N LEU A 50 -6.40 1.71 12.59
CA LEU A 50 -5.18 1.40 11.83
C LEU A 50 -3.87 1.64 12.61
N GLN A 51 -3.95 1.89 13.93
CA GLN A 51 -2.78 1.86 14.80
C GLN A 51 -2.39 0.41 15.11
N THR A 52 -1.11 0.15 15.30
CA THR A 52 -0.66 -1.14 15.81
C THR A 52 -1.18 -1.36 17.23
N VAL A 53 -1.30 -2.62 17.65
CA VAL A 53 -1.92 -2.97 18.93
C VAL A 53 -1.01 -2.65 20.11
N ASP A 54 0.28 -2.59 19.92
CA ASP A 54 1.33 -2.45 20.90
C ASP A 54 2.02 -1.08 20.88
N ASP A 55 2.02 -0.38 19.75
CA ASP A 55 2.61 0.96 19.65
C ASP A 55 1.60 1.98 19.09
N PRO A 56 1.17 2.98 19.88
CA PRO A 56 0.19 3.97 19.44
C PRO A 56 0.75 4.99 18.42
N LEU A 57 2.05 5.04 18.21
CA LEU A 57 2.68 5.93 17.23
C LEU A 57 2.87 5.27 15.86
N VAL A 58 2.73 3.95 15.80
CA VAL A 58 2.88 3.19 14.55
C VAL A 58 1.51 2.86 13.96
N PHE A 59 1.39 3.09 12.66
CA PHE A 59 0.19 2.77 11.88
C PHE A 59 0.57 1.85 10.73
N ALA A 60 -0.32 0.92 10.39
CA ALA A 60 -0.17 0.08 9.21
C ALA A 60 -1.50 -0.08 8.47
N ALA A 61 -1.44 -0.17 7.14
CA ALA A 61 -2.60 -0.33 6.27
C ALA A 61 -2.23 -1.12 5.01
N GLY A 62 -3.22 -1.63 4.30
CA GLY A 62 -3.02 -2.43 3.09
C GLY A 62 -2.52 -3.83 3.39
N ASP A 63 -1.78 -4.39 2.46
CA ASP A 63 -1.42 -5.80 2.48
C ASP A 63 -0.51 -6.19 3.66
N CYS A 64 0.23 -5.24 4.24
CA CYS A 64 1.09 -5.49 5.41
C CYS A 64 0.33 -5.55 6.75
N ALA A 65 -0.91 -5.05 6.80
CA ALA A 65 -1.70 -4.94 8.02
C ALA A 65 -2.75 -6.05 8.15
N ALA A 66 -3.01 -6.51 9.36
CA ALA A 66 -4.10 -7.41 9.73
C ALA A 66 -4.95 -6.77 10.82
N MET A 67 -6.21 -6.46 10.52
CA MET A 67 -7.13 -5.89 11.51
C MET A 67 -7.55 -6.96 12.53
N VAL A 68 -7.47 -6.63 13.83
CA VAL A 68 -7.82 -7.56 14.92
C VAL A 68 -9.28 -7.98 14.83
N ASP A 69 -10.19 -7.02 14.60
CA ASP A 69 -11.64 -7.25 14.63
C ASP A 69 -12.24 -7.59 13.26
N HIS A 70 -11.44 -7.56 12.20
CA HIS A 70 -11.92 -7.76 10.83
C HIS A 70 -10.95 -8.63 10.02
N ARG A 71 -11.42 -9.81 9.64
CA ARG A 71 -10.65 -10.67 8.75
C ARG A 71 -10.84 -10.19 7.31
N LEU A 72 -9.82 -9.54 6.76
CA LEU A 72 -9.81 -9.02 5.39
C LEU A 72 -8.93 -9.86 4.48
N GLU A 73 -9.35 -9.98 3.23
CA GLU A 73 -8.48 -10.51 2.18
C GLU A 73 -7.42 -9.46 1.81
N LYS A 74 -6.25 -9.90 1.40
CA LYS A 74 -5.19 -9.03 0.87
C LYS A 74 -5.54 -8.64 -0.56
N ALA A 75 -6.30 -7.56 -0.71
CA ALA A 75 -6.76 -7.07 -1.99
C ALA A 75 -6.65 -5.55 -2.07
N GLY A 76 -6.20 -5.05 -3.21
CA GLY A 76 -5.94 -3.62 -3.43
C GLY A 76 -7.12 -2.69 -3.12
N VAL A 77 -8.35 -3.20 -3.21
CA VAL A 77 -9.55 -2.42 -2.86
C VAL A 77 -9.59 -2.02 -1.37
N PHE A 78 -9.08 -2.86 -0.47
CA PHE A 78 -8.98 -2.55 0.96
C PHE A 78 -7.85 -1.54 1.18
N ALA A 79 -6.67 -1.79 0.63
CA ALA A 79 -5.53 -0.88 0.72
C ALA A 79 -5.87 0.56 0.27
N VAL A 80 -6.55 0.69 -0.89
CA VAL A 80 -6.98 2.00 -1.41
C VAL A 80 -7.99 2.68 -0.47
N ARG A 81 -8.91 1.92 0.12
CA ARG A 81 -9.93 2.47 1.02
C ARG A 81 -9.40 2.81 2.40
N GLU A 82 -8.39 2.13 2.86
CA GLU A 82 -7.69 2.41 4.12
C GLU A 82 -6.84 3.68 4.06
N GLY A 83 -6.40 4.10 2.88
CA GLY A 83 -5.53 5.26 2.71
C GLY A 83 -6.11 6.55 3.29
N ARG A 84 -7.42 6.83 3.08
CA ARG A 84 -8.07 8.04 3.61
C ARG A 84 -8.24 8.02 5.14
N PRO A 85 -8.78 6.94 5.75
CA PRO A 85 -8.81 6.80 7.21
C PRO A 85 -7.43 6.87 7.84
N LEU A 86 -6.42 6.23 7.23
CA LEU A 86 -5.04 6.29 7.69
C LEU A 86 -4.53 7.74 7.72
N ALA A 87 -4.66 8.49 6.63
CA ALA A 87 -4.21 9.88 6.55
C ALA A 87 -4.94 10.78 7.57
N ASP A 88 -6.26 10.57 7.79
CA ASP A 88 -7.03 11.31 8.79
C ASP A 88 -6.53 10.97 10.21
N ASN A 89 -6.30 9.69 10.51
CA ASN A 89 -5.85 9.26 11.83
C ASN A 89 -4.40 9.66 12.12
N LEU A 90 -3.50 9.62 11.14
CA LEU A 90 -2.15 10.17 11.30
C LEU A 90 -2.20 11.66 11.66
N ARG A 91 -2.99 12.46 10.93
CA ARG A 91 -3.17 13.89 11.24
C ARG A 91 -3.78 14.10 12.63
N ARG A 92 -4.76 13.27 13.03
CA ARG A 92 -5.39 13.33 14.34
C ARG A 92 -4.42 12.97 15.45
N SER A 93 -3.58 11.97 15.25
CA SER A 93 -2.53 11.56 16.18
C SER A 93 -1.56 12.72 16.43
N LEU A 94 -1.03 13.33 15.37
CA LEU A 94 -0.15 14.50 15.47
C LEU A 94 -0.79 15.69 16.19
N LEU A 95 -2.09 15.90 15.99
CA LEU A 95 -2.85 16.98 16.64
C LEU A 95 -3.45 16.58 17.98
N GLN A 96 -3.07 15.42 18.54
CA GLN A 96 -3.59 14.88 19.80
C GLN A 96 -5.13 14.83 19.87
N ARG A 97 -5.78 14.55 18.73
CA ARG A 97 -7.23 14.45 18.62
C ARG A 97 -7.67 12.98 18.70
N PRO A 98 -8.88 12.68 19.18
CA PRO A 98 -9.41 11.33 19.18
C PRO A 98 -9.39 10.72 17.78
N LEU A 99 -8.89 9.49 17.65
CA LEU A 99 -8.85 8.78 16.38
C LEU A 99 -10.25 8.30 15.98
N ARG A 100 -10.42 7.99 14.71
CA ARG A 100 -11.66 7.48 14.13
C ARG A 100 -11.54 6.03 13.74
N SER A 101 -12.53 5.24 14.10
CA SER A 101 -12.64 3.85 13.68
C SER A 101 -12.94 3.75 12.19
N TYR A 102 -12.21 2.89 11.50
CA TYR A 102 -12.48 2.47 10.14
C TYR A 102 -13.23 1.14 10.16
N ARG A 103 -14.35 1.09 9.45
CA ARG A 103 -15.10 -0.15 9.24
C ARG A 103 -14.98 -0.57 7.78
N PRO A 104 -14.31 -1.69 7.48
CA PRO A 104 -14.17 -2.16 6.12
C PRO A 104 -15.49 -2.63 5.53
N GLN A 105 -15.64 -2.49 4.21
CA GLN A 105 -16.80 -2.99 3.51
C GLN A 105 -16.85 -4.53 3.51
N ARG A 106 -18.05 -5.06 3.64
CA ARG A 106 -18.29 -6.52 3.58
C ARG A 106 -18.35 -7.06 2.15
N ARG A 107 -18.64 -6.22 1.17
CA ARG A 107 -18.77 -6.60 -0.24
C ARG A 107 -18.02 -5.63 -1.12
N TRP A 108 -17.27 -6.15 -2.04
CA TRP A 108 -16.55 -5.37 -3.04
C TRP A 108 -16.75 -5.96 -4.43
N LEU A 109 -16.47 -5.16 -5.44
CA LEU A 109 -16.45 -5.58 -6.82
C LEU A 109 -15.06 -6.12 -7.14
N ALA A 110 -14.97 -7.40 -7.48
CA ALA A 110 -13.77 -8.00 -8.02
C ALA A 110 -13.86 -8.01 -9.55
N LEU A 111 -12.85 -7.49 -10.22
CA LEU A 111 -12.74 -7.49 -11.68
C LEU A 111 -11.46 -8.22 -12.06
N ILE A 112 -11.60 -9.40 -12.62
CA ILE A 112 -10.49 -10.29 -12.93
C ILE A 112 -10.39 -10.43 -14.45
N SER A 113 -9.27 -10.02 -15.04
CA SER A 113 -8.99 -10.27 -16.45
C SER A 113 -8.66 -11.74 -16.67
N THR A 114 -9.27 -12.34 -17.69
CA THR A 114 -9.07 -13.75 -18.05
C THR A 114 -8.18 -13.94 -19.29
N GLY A 115 -7.63 -12.85 -19.82
CA GLY A 115 -6.94 -12.84 -21.12
C GLY A 115 -7.87 -12.45 -22.26
N ASP A 116 -7.35 -12.32 -23.47
CA ASP A 116 -8.08 -12.08 -24.72
C ASP A 116 -9.12 -10.94 -24.66
N ARG A 117 -8.82 -9.89 -23.89
CA ARG A 117 -9.75 -8.77 -23.62
C ARG A 117 -11.11 -9.23 -23.08
N HIS A 118 -11.10 -10.25 -22.23
CA HIS A 118 -12.24 -10.69 -21.46
C HIS A 118 -11.97 -10.51 -19.96
N ALA A 119 -13.04 -10.34 -19.20
CA ALA A 119 -12.97 -10.27 -17.74
C ALA A 119 -14.23 -10.85 -17.10
N VAL A 120 -14.08 -11.19 -15.82
CA VAL A 120 -15.15 -11.58 -14.93
C VAL A 120 -15.29 -10.50 -13.86
N ALA A 121 -16.52 -10.04 -13.66
CA ALA A 121 -16.94 -9.19 -12.54
C ALA A 121 -17.68 -10.05 -11.53
N SER A 122 -17.34 -9.92 -10.25
CA SER A 122 -18.04 -10.58 -9.17
C SER A 122 -18.29 -9.62 -8.02
N ARG A 123 -19.52 -9.65 -7.47
CA ARG A 123 -19.88 -8.89 -6.27
C ARG A 123 -20.91 -9.67 -5.46
N GLY A 124 -20.46 -10.36 -4.43
CA GLY A 124 -21.30 -11.26 -3.64
C GLY A 124 -21.82 -12.39 -4.49
N MET A 125 -23.15 -12.50 -4.64
CA MET A 125 -23.79 -13.55 -5.47
C MET A 125 -23.95 -13.18 -6.94
N MET A 126 -23.68 -11.93 -7.31
CA MET A 126 -23.80 -11.48 -8.70
C MET A 126 -22.48 -11.62 -9.43
N PHE A 127 -22.52 -12.15 -10.64
CA PHE A 127 -21.38 -12.21 -11.52
C PHE A 127 -21.77 -11.85 -12.96
N ALA A 128 -20.80 -11.34 -13.70
CA ALA A 128 -20.91 -11.07 -15.13
C ALA A 128 -19.58 -11.39 -15.80
N ARG A 129 -19.59 -11.72 -17.08
CA ARG A 129 -18.39 -12.02 -17.85
C ARG A 129 -18.49 -11.51 -19.27
N GLY A 130 -17.35 -11.27 -19.89
CA GLY A 130 -17.29 -10.95 -21.31
C GLY A 130 -16.35 -9.79 -21.64
N ALA A 131 -16.27 -9.42 -22.92
CA ALA A 131 -15.46 -8.32 -23.41
C ALA A 131 -15.94 -6.96 -22.87
N TRP A 132 -17.24 -6.76 -22.68
CA TRP A 132 -17.78 -5.54 -22.10
C TRP A 132 -17.34 -5.34 -20.65
N VAL A 133 -17.20 -6.43 -19.86
CA VAL A 133 -16.67 -6.38 -18.49
C VAL A 133 -15.18 -5.97 -18.53
N TRP A 134 -14.44 -6.48 -19.50
CA TRP A 134 -13.05 -6.08 -19.70
C TRP A 134 -12.94 -4.59 -20.03
N SER A 135 -13.74 -4.08 -20.96
CA SER A 135 -13.77 -2.64 -21.29
C SER A 135 -14.13 -1.78 -20.08
N TRP A 136 -15.08 -2.24 -19.26
CA TRP A 136 -15.43 -1.57 -18.01
C TRP A 136 -14.28 -1.57 -17.00
N LYS A 137 -13.60 -2.71 -16.83
CA LYS A 137 -12.40 -2.82 -16.00
C LYS A 137 -11.29 -1.88 -16.49
N ASP A 138 -10.98 -1.90 -17.79
CA ASP A 138 -9.96 -1.05 -18.39
C ASP A 138 -10.25 0.44 -18.15
N TRP A 139 -11.51 0.85 -18.30
CA TRP A 139 -11.93 2.21 -17.98
C TRP A 139 -11.73 2.58 -16.51
N ILE A 140 -12.07 1.68 -15.58
CA ILE A 140 -11.86 1.89 -14.13
C ILE A 140 -10.36 2.02 -13.84
N ASP A 141 -9.55 1.09 -14.36
CA ASP A 141 -8.11 1.06 -14.11
C ASP A 141 -7.42 2.33 -14.66
N ARG A 142 -7.75 2.74 -15.89
CA ARG A 142 -7.24 3.99 -16.49
C ARG A 142 -7.62 5.21 -15.65
N ARG A 143 -8.90 5.32 -15.26
CA ARG A 143 -9.36 6.41 -14.39
C ARG A 143 -8.67 6.42 -13.02
N PHE A 144 -8.35 5.25 -12.49
CA PHE A 144 -7.57 5.16 -11.25
C PHE A 144 -6.13 5.62 -11.48
N MET A 145 -5.48 5.16 -12.54
CA MET A 145 -4.10 5.52 -12.86
C MET A 145 -3.92 7.01 -13.17
N THR A 146 -4.87 7.65 -13.82
CA THR A 146 -4.86 9.09 -14.11
C THR A 146 -4.68 9.93 -12.83
N ARG A 147 -5.24 9.48 -11.70
CA ARG A 147 -5.08 10.18 -10.41
C ARG A 147 -3.63 10.22 -9.89
N PHE A 148 -2.80 9.29 -10.36
CA PHE A 148 -1.38 9.20 -9.96
C PHE A 148 -0.45 9.74 -11.05
N GLY A 149 -0.89 9.75 -12.31
CA GLY A 149 -0.15 10.30 -13.44
C GLY A 149 -0.30 11.82 -13.56
N GLU A 150 -1.49 12.34 -13.25
CA GLU A 150 -1.82 13.75 -13.31
C GLU A 150 -1.96 14.28 -11.87
N LEU A 151 -0.82 14.55 -11.24
CA LEU A 151 -0.83 15.16 -9.90
C LEU A 151 -1.23 16.64 -10.03
N PRO A 152 -2.12 17.15 -9.15
CA PRO A 152 -2.43 18.56 -9.13
C PRO A 152 -1.15 19.36 -8.88
N GLU A 153 -1.00 20.50 -9.56
CA GLU A 153 0.07 21.45 -9.25
C GLU A 153 -0.01 21.79 -7.76
N MET A 154 1.09 21.52 -7.05
CA MET A 154 1.14 21.95 -5.66
C MET A 154 1.12 23.48 -5.64
N PRO A 155 0.16 24.10 -4.93
CA PRO A 155 0.22 25.55 -4.76
C PRO A 155 1.59 25.90 -4.15
N PRO A 156 2.21 27.01 -4.57
CA PRO A 156 3.43 27.47 -3.93
C PRO A 156 3.17 27.53 -2.43
N PRO A 157 4.14 27.16 -1.59
CA PRO A 157 3.99 27.22 -0.15
C PRO A 157 3.51 28.64 0.19
N ALA A 158 2.30 28.73 0.79
CA ALA A 158 1.78 30.00 1.24
C ALA A 158 2.84 30.63 2.16
N GLY A 159 3.37 31.77 1.74
CA GLY A 159 4.49 32.38 2.41
C GLY A 159 4.22 32.49 3.92
N GLY A 160 5.08 31.86 4.69
CA GLY A 160 5.33 32.28 6.07
C GLY A 160 4.28 31.99 7.13
N GLN A 161 3.40 31.00 7.00
CA GLN A 161 2.78 30.45 8.19
C GLN A 161 3.69 29.34 8.73
N ALA A 162 4.58 29.73 9.63
CA ALA A 162 5.29 28.82 10.49
C ALA A 162 4.27 27.87 11.12
N THR A 163 4.30 26.62 10.73
CA THR A 163 3.71 25.54 11.52
C THR A 163 4.35 25.70 12.89
N THR A 164 3.55 25.97 13.92
CA THR A 164 3.98 25.96 15.31
C THR A 164 4.23 24.52 15.75
N LEU A 165 5.20 23.86 15.11
CA LEU A 165 5.91 22.74 15.66
C LEU A 165 7.06 23.41 16.42
N ASP A 166 7.18 23.12 17.71
CA ASP A 166 8.35 23.46 18.53
C ASP A 166 9.56 22.68 17.97
N LEU A 167 10.07 23.14 16.82
CA LEU A 167 11.34 22.68 16.26
C LEU A 167 12.43 23.53 16.89
N ASP A 168 13.51 22.91 17.31
CA ASP A 168 14.69 23.67 17.71
C ASP A 168 15.27 24.41 16.49
N GLU A 169 16.16 25.40 16.73
CA GLU A 169 16.71 26.24 15.65
C GLU A 169 17.44 25.40 14.57
N SER A 170 18.02 24.26 14.92
CA SER A 170 18.72 23.38 13.98
C SER A 170 17.74 22.56 13.12
N GLU A 171 16.66 22.07 13.70
CA GLU A 171 15.57 21.37 13.03
C GLU A 171 14.77 22.33 12.13
N ALA A 172 14.53 23.55 12.58
CA ALA A 172 13.89 24.59 11.78
C ALA A 172 14.72 24.94 10.54
N GLY A 173 16.04 25.05 10.68
CA GLY A 173 16.98 25.26 9.57
C GLY A 173 16.94 24.10 8.55
N GLN A 174 16.92 22.87 9.01
CA GLN A 174 16.81 21.69 8.16
C GLN A 174 15.44 21.59 7.49
N ALA A 175 14.34 21.88 8.20
CA ALA A 175 12.99 21.90 7.66
C ALA A 175 12.82 22.99 6.59
N ILE A 176 13.39 24.15 6.76
CA ILE A 176 13.40 25.24 5.77
C ILE A 176 14.21 24.84 4.54
N SER A 177 15.38 24.23 4.73
CA SER A 177 16.20 23.69 3.64
C SER A 177 15.46 22.59 2.86
N ALA A 178 14.77 21.68 3.56
CA ALA A 178 13.95 20.62 2.95
C ALA A 178 12.71 21.17 2.21
N ALA A 179 12.08 22.24 2.71
CA ALA A 179 10.95 22.91 2.07
C ALA A 179 11.33 23.61 0.76
N GLY A 180 12.59 24.05 0.64
CA GLY A 180 13.16 24.61 -0.59
C GLY A 180 13.45 23.53 -1.67
N THR A 181 13.49 22.27 -1.29
CA THR A 181 13.75 21.17 -2.21
C THR A 181 12.42 20.76 -2.84
N ARG A 182 12.16 21.23 -4.05
CA ARG A 182 11.00 20.77 -4.84
C ARG A 182 11.11 19.25 -4.96
N CYS A 183 10.05 18.55 -4.54
CA CYS A 183 10.02 17.09 -4.58
C CYS A 183 10.29 16.58 -6.00
N GLY A 184 11.48 16.04 -6.22
CA GLY A 184 11.90 15.39 -7.47
C GLY A 184 11.39 13.96 -7.63
N GLY A 185 10.30 13.58 -6.98
CA GLY A 185 9.77 12.22 -7.02
C GLY A 185 10.50 11.23 -6.11
N CYS A 186 10.62 9.97 -6.53
CA CYS A 186 11.24 8.91 -5.72
C CYS A 186 12.71 9.17 -5.34
N GLY A 187 13.45 9.96 -6.13
CA GLY A 187 14.82 10.35 -5.83
C GLY A 187 14.96 11.23 -4.59
N ALA A 188 13.92 11.98 -4.22
CA ALA A 188 13.94 12.80 -3.00
C ALA A 188 13.79 11.97 -1.71
N LYS A 189 13.36 10.70 -1.81
CA LYS A 189 13.22 9.79 -0.67
C LYS A 189 14.49 9.03 -0.34
N VAL A 190 15.45 9.03 -1.26
CA VAL A 190 16.76 8.43 -1.05
C VAL A 190 17.71 9.55 -0.62
N GLY A 191 18.25 9.47 0.60
CA GLY A 191 19.22 10.47 1.06
C GLY A 191 20.35 10.66 0.04
N ALA A 192 20.76 11.90 -0.19
CA ALA A 192 21.74 12.27 -1.22
C ALA A 192 23.02 11.42 -1.15
N THR A 193 23.43 11.02 0.06
CA THR A 193 24.58 10.16 0.30
C THR A 193 24.41 8.74 -0.27
N VAL A 194 23.22 8.16 -0.12
CA VAL A 194 22.89 6.82 -0.63
C VAL A 194 22.80 6.83 -2.16
N LEU A 195 22.21 7.89 -2.73
CA LEU A 195 22.15 8.06 -4.18
C LEU A 195 23.54 8.24 -4.78
N ALA A 196 24.40 9.05 -4.15
CA ALA A 196 25.78 9.26 -4.59
C ALA A 196 26.60 7.95 -4.53
N GLN A 197 26.43 7.14 -3.49
CA GLN A 197 27.07 5.82 -3.39
C GLN A 197 26.57 4.83 -4.45
N ALA A 198 25.28 4.82 -4.74
CA ALA A 198 24.71 3.97 -5.79
C ALA A 198 25.19 4.37 -7.20
N LEU A 199 25.31 5.67 -7.48
CA LEU A 199 25.82 6.19 -8.74
C LEU A 199 27.33 5.99 -8.92
N ALA A 200 28.10 5.94 -7.83
CA ALA A 200 29.53 5.66 -7.88
C ALA A 200 29.87 4.17 -8.08
N ALA A 201 28.88 3.29 -7.94
CA ALA A 201 29.00 1.84 -8.12
C ALA A 201 28.58 1.36 -9.52
N LEU A 202 28.10 2.27 -10.40
CA LEU A 202 27.77 2.03 -11.81
C LEU A 202 28.91 2.42 -12.73
#